data_a0f2d892c7b669fb00e53d237b896e88
#
_entry.id   a0f2d892c7b669fb00e53d237b896e88
#
_cell.length_a   1.000
_cell.length_b   1.000
_cell.length_c   1.000
_cell.angle_alpha   90.00
_cell.angle_beta   90.00
_cell.angle_gamma   90.00
#
_symmetry.space_group_name_H-M   'P 1'
#
loop_
_entity.id
_entity.type
_entity.pdbx_description
1 polymer ?
#
loop_
_entity_poly.entity_id
_entity_poly.type
_entity_poly.pdbx_seq_one_letter_code
_entity_poly.pdbx_strand_id
1 'polypeptide(L)'
;MKYKLSEVMDLIGGGTPKTSKPEYWNGDIPWLSVKDFNDGFRYVYETEKTITQSGLENSSTKLLKRGDVIISARGTVGEIATIPFPMAFNQSCYGLRARNGIVTSDYLYYLIKHNVSVLKKNTHGSVFDTITRNTFDNIEVEIPSIETQEKIASILSDYDEKIELNNAINNNLLEQLNQLFIEFSTRCEWNYLSIGEIAEKVAMGPFGSNIKVSTFVESGVPIISGNHLRGYFLEEPSYNYITEAHADKLKNSIVYPKDIVFTHAGNIGQAAMIPDGCEYPYYVLSQRQFYLRCNTMMVAPEYVLLFFHSKQGQHELLSYANQTGVPSIAQPASNLKKICLPIPPISEQKKWLLVVEPIIAMYQNNYQETKRLSILRDTLLPKLMSGELDVSDIDF
;
A
#
# COMPACT_ATOMS: atom_id res chain seq x y z
N MET A 1 -34.40 -7.62 8.49
CA MET A 1 -34.66 -7.87 9.95
C MET A 1 -33.60 -7.18 10.77
N LYS A 2 -33.94 -6.68 11.98
CA LYS A 2 -32.96 -6.02 12.88
C LYS A 2 -32.30 -7.02 13.80
N TYR A 3 -30.99 -6.92 13.92
CA TYR A 3 -30.14 -7.75 14.77
C TYR A 3 -29.07 -6.89 15.45
N LYS A 4 -28.54 -7.35 16.58
CA LYS A 4 -27.23 -6.89 17.04
C LYS A 4 -26.15 -7.51 16.17
N LEU A 5 -25.06 -6.80 15.92
CA LEU A 5 -23.98 -7.30 15.06
C LEU A 5 -23.39 -8.63 15.59
N SER A 6 -23.34 -8.83 16.92
CA SER A 6 -22.92 -10.07 17.55
C SER A 6 -23.89 -11.25 17.38
N GLU A 7 -25.15 -10.98 16.99
CA GLU A 7 -26.14 -12.04 16.76
C GLU A 7 -26.05 -12.66 15.37
N VAL A 8 -25.39 -11.99 14.41
CA VAL A 8 -25.26 -12.48 13.04
C VAL A 8 -23.95 -13.27 12.80
N MET A 9 -23.03 -13.29 13.76
CA MET A 9 -21.74 -13.96 13.63
C MET A 9 -21.26 -14.57 14.94
N ASP A 10 -20.34 -15.52 14.84
CA ASP A 10 -19.62 -16.06 15.98
C ASP A 10 -18.25 -15.38 16.12
N LEU A 11 -17.97 -14.87 17.33
CA LEU A 11 -16.72 -14.20 17.66
C LEU A 11 -15.68 -15.21 18.17
N ILE A 12 -14.57 -15.34 17.44
CA ILE A 12 -13.48 -16.26 17.72
C ILE A 12 -12.27 -15.44 18.19
N GLY A 13 -11.78 -15.73 19.41
CA GLY A 13 -10.57 -15.10 19.94
C GLY A 13 -9.30 -15.80 19.43
N GLY A 14 -8.30 -15.00 19.06
CA GLY A 14 -6.98 -15.49 18.69
C GLY A 14 -6.06 -15.75 19.91
N GLY A 15 -4.84 -16.21 19.63
CA GLY A 15 -3.83 -16.48 20.64
C GLY A 15 -2.43 -16.53 20.07
N THR A 16 -1.44 -16.61 20.97
CA THR A 16 -0.03 -16.68 20.60
C THR A 16 0.61 -17.90 21.25
N PRO A 17 1.19 -18.83 20.48
CA PRO A 17 2.02 -19.88 21.02
C PRO A 17 3.19 -19.30 21.82
N LYS A 18 3.67 -20.01 22.84
CA LYS A 18 4.80 -19.56 23.65
C LYS A 18 6.03 -19.32 22.75
N THR A 19 6.50 -18.09 22.70
CA THR A 19 7.65 -17.69 21.86
C THR A 19 8.97 -18.31 22.31
N SER A 20 9.06 -18.73 23.57
CA SER A 20 10.22 -19.44 24.14
C SER A 20 10.30 -20.92 23.72
N LYS A 21 9.34 -21.43 22.94
CA LYS A 21 9.30 -22.80 22.44
C LYS A 21 9.45 -22.81 20.92
N PRO A 22 10.69 -22.98 20.39
CA PRO A 22 10.94 -22.97 18.94
C PRO A 22 10.14 -24.03 18.18
N GLU A 23 9.84 -25.17 18.82
CA GLU A 23 9.06 -26.27 18.26
C GLU A 23 7.60 -25.92 17.94
N TYR A 24 7.10 -24.76 18.38
CA TYR A 24 5.76 -24.27 18.07
C TYR A 24 5.72 -23.38 16.82
N TRP A 25 6.87 -22.99 16.31
CA TRP A 25 7.00 -22.00 15.23
C TRP A 25 7.62 -22.63 13.96
N ASN A 26 7.51 -21.90 12.84
CA ASN A 26 8.08 -22.28 11.54
C ASN A 26 7.55 -23.62 10.98
N GLY A 27 6.27 -23.91 11.22
CA GLY A 27 5.55 -25.04 10.61
C GLY A 27 4.76 -24.61 9.37
N ASP A 28 3.74 -25.40 9.02
CA ASP A 28 2.96 -25.22 7.79
C ASP A 28 1.66 -24.41 7.99
N ILE A 29 1.32 -24.00 9.22
CA ILE A 29 0.10 -23.28 9.52
C ILE A 29 0.41 -21.77 9.56
N PRO A 30 -0.12 -20.96 8.63
CA PRO A 30 0.02 -19.52 8.67
C PRO A 30 -0.54 -18.95 9.98
N TRP A 31 0.18 -18.01 10.61
CA TRP A 31 -0.22 -17.37 11.84
C TRP A 31 -0.29 -15.86 11.68
N LEU A 32 -1.51 -15.36 11.46
CA LEU A 32 -1.82 -13.99 11.09
C LEU A 32 -1.72 -13.05 12.29
N SER A 33 -1.07 -11.94 12.09
CA SER A 33 -0.94 -10.81 13.01
C SER A 33 -1.42 -9.51 12.37
N VAL A 34 -1.48 -8.42 13.13
CA VAL A 34 -1.89 -7.10 12.60
C VAL A 34 -0.97 -6.60 11.46
N LYS A 35 0.28 -7.07 11.41
CA LYS A 35 1.24 -6.69 10.37
C LYS A 35 0.96 -7.32 8.99
N ASP A 36 0.20 -8.41 8.98
CA ASP A 36 -0.05 -9.19 7.77
C ASP A 36 -1.28 -8.70 6.99
N PHE A 37 -2.02 -7.71 7.53
CA PHE A 37 -3.09 -7.08 6.77
C PHE A 37 -2.50 -6.22 5.65
N ASN A 38 -3.00 -6.41 4.45
CA ASN A 38 -2.58 -5.67 3.25
C ASN A 38 -3.55 -4.52 2.99
N ASP A 39 -3.05 -3.30 2.90
CA ASP A 39 -3.85 -2.12 2.60
C ASP A 39 -4.62 -2.28 1.28
N GLY A 40 -5.94 -2.27 1.35
CA GLY A 40 -6.82 -2.28 0.19
C GLY A 40 -7.14 -3.65 -0.42
N PHE A 41 -6.58 -4.75 0.08
CA PHE A 41 -6.89 -6.11 -0.35
C PHE A 41 -7.98 -6.72 0.53
N ARG A 42 -8.86 -7.51 -0.10
CA ARG A 42 -9.87 -8.27 0.62
C ARG A 42 -9.29 -9.49 1.35
N TYR A 43 -8.30 -10.16 0.75
CA TYR A 43 -7.74 -11.40 1.26
C TYR A 43 -6.31 -11.24 1.77
N VAL A 44 -5.96 -12.02 2.81
CA VAL A 44 -4.57 -12.19 3.26
C VAL A 44 -4.09 -13.57 2.82
N TYR A 45 -3.12 -13.62 1.92
CA TYR A 45 -2.57 -14.88 1.40
C TYR A 45 -1.29 -15.32 2.11
N GLU A 46 -0.53 -14.40 2.67
CA GLU A 46 0.77 -14.66 3.28
C GLU A 46 0.84 -14.09 4.69
N THR A 47 1.64 -14.70 5.55
CA THR A 47 1.90 -14.24 6.92
C THR A 47 3.41 -14.22 7.19
N GLU A 48 3.88 -13.24 7.98
CA GLU A 48 5.29 -13.16 8.41
C GLU A 48 5.73 -14.43 9.16
N LYS A 49 4.79 -15.05 9.88
CA LYS A 49 5.07 -16.20 10.76
C LYS A 49 4.15 -17.37 10.48
N THR A 50 4.67 -18.56 10.74
CA THR A 50 3.92 -19.80 10.71
C THR A 50 4.07 -20.55 12.02
N ILE A 51 3.11 -21.43 12.34
CA ILE A 51 3.17 -22.29 13.53
C ILE A 51 3.04 -23.76 13.14
N THR A 52 3.52 -24.62 14.03
CA THR A 52 3.35 -26.08 13.89
C THR A 52 1.99 -26.54 14.41
N GLN A 53 1.60 -27.77 14.10
CA GLN A 53 0.43 -28.40 14.68
C GLN A 53 0.52 -28.45 16.23
N SER A 54 1.72 -28.72 16.78
CA SER A 54 1.97 -28.66 18.21
C SER A 54 1.77 -27.24 18.78
N GLY A 55 2.17 -26.19 18.04
CA GLY A 55 1.93 -24.82 18.43
C GLY A 55 0.43 -24.47 18.46
N LEU A 56 -0.34 -24.97 17.51
CA LEU A 56 -1.81 -24.81 17.49
C LEU A 56 -2.48 -25.50 18.69
N GLU A 57 -2.12 -26.75 18.95
CA GLU A 57 -2.75 -27.58 20.02
C GLU A 57 -2.39 -27.12 21.43
N ASN A 58 -1.18 -26.60 21.63
CA ASN A 58 -0.65 -26.17 22.93
C ASN A 58 -0.72 -24.66 23.17
N SER A 59 -1.62 -23.97 22.49
CA SER A 59 -1.84 -22.55 22.69
C SER A 59 -3.31 -22.15 22.62
N SER A 60 -3.61 -20.89 22.93
CA SER A 60 -4.99 -20.39 22.87
C SER A 60 -5.40 -19.95 21.44
N THR A 61 -4.48 -19.98 20.48
CA THR A 61 -4.81 -19.62 19.09
C THR A 61 -5.87 -20.59 18.53
N LYS A 62 -6.64 -20.09 17.57
CA LYS A 62 -7.69 -20.86 16.91
C LYS A 62 -7.47 -20.84 15.41
N LEU A 63 -7.94 -21.88 14.74
CA LEU A 63 -7.90 -21.97 13.28
C LEU A 63 -9.17 -21.36 12.69
N LEU A 64 -9.01 -20.32 11.91
CA LEU A 64 -10.06 -19.79 11.04
C LEU A 64 -10.19 -20.66 9.79
N LYS A 65 -11.36 -20.66 9.19
CA LYS A 65 -11.69 -21.41 7.97
C LYS A 65 -11.76 -20.45 6.79
N ARG A 66 -11.69 -20.99 5.59
CA ARG A 66 -11.98 -20.24 4.37
C ARG A 66 -13.33 -19.54 4.48
N GLY A 67 -13.35 -18.24 4.16
CA GLY A 67 -14.54 -17.40 4.23
C GLY A 67 -14.79 -16.77 5.59
N ASP A 68 -14.08 -17.15 6.65
CA ASP A 68 -14.12 -16.39 7.91
C ASP A 68 -13.53 -14.98 7.67
N VAL A 69 -14.09 -14.00 8.35
CA VAL A 69 -13.58 -12.61 8.34
C VAL A 69 -12.68 -12.44 9.57
N ILE A 70 -11.64 -11.66 9.44
CA ILE A 70 -10.77 -11.26 10.56
C ILE A 70 -10.72 -9.74 10.67
N ILE A 71 -10.75 -9.23 11.90
CA ILE A 71 -10.62 -7.79 12.20
C ILE A 71 -9.56 -7.57 13.28
N SER A 72 -8.71 -6.56 13.07
CA SER A 72 -7.76 -6.12 14.10
C SER A 72 -8.48 -5.33 15.19
N ALA A 73 -8.27 -5.75 16.45
CA ALA A 73 -8.92 -5.18 17.63
C ALA A 73 -7.99 -4.33 18.49
N ARG A 74 -6.67 -4.42 18.29
CA ARG A 74 -5.63 -3.69 19.05
C ARG A 74 -4.47 -3.33 18.12
N GLY A 75 -3.76 -2.25 18.44
CA GLY A 75 -2.71 -1.70 17.61
C GLY A 75 -3.32 -0.84 16.49
N THR A 76 -3.16 -1.23 15.24
CA THR A 76 -3.90 -0.62 14.11
C THR A 76 -5.32 -1.19 14.12
N VAL A 77 -6.25 -0.52 14.79
CA VAL A 77 -7.62 -1.01 15.00
C VAL A 77 -8.46 -0.87 13.73
N GLY A 78 -9.22 -1.94 13.40
CA GLY A 78 -10.23 -1.93 12.34
C GLY A 78 -9.71 -2.26 10.94
N GLU A 79 -8.49 -2.83 10.83
CA GLU A 79 -8.09 -3.54 9.63
C GLU A 79 -8.91 -4.82 9.50
N ILE A 80 -9.35 -5.13 8.29
CA ILE A 80 -10.28 -6.23 8.02
C ILE A 80 -9.83 -7.01 6.79
N ALA A 81 -9.97 -8.33 6.85
CA ALA A 81 -9.72 -9.22 5.71
C ALA A 81 -10.62 -10.47 5.74
N THR A 82 -10.71 -11.15 4.62
CA THR A 82 -11.31 -12.49 4.48
C THR A 82 -10.20 -13.54 4.43
N ILE A 83 -10.43 -14.68 5.07
CA ILE A 83 -9.48 -15.79 5.12
C ILE A 83 -9.66 -16.70 3.89
N PRO A 84 -8.65 -16.79 3.00
CA PRO A 84 -8.75 -17.58 1.76
C PRO A 84 -8.56 -19.08 1.96
N PHE A 85 -7.82 -19.49 3.01
CA PHE A 85 -7.58 -20.89 3.45
C PHE A 85 -7.30 -20.91 4.95
N PRO A 86 -7.32 -22.07 5.61
CA PRO A 86 -7.20 -22.15 7.07
C PRO A 86 -5.94 -21.47 7.61
N MET A 87 -6.12 -20.51 8.55
CA MET A 87 -5.05 -19.76 9.23
C MET A 87 -5.30 -19.65 10.72
N ALA A 88 -4.24 -19.74 11.51
CA ALA A 88 -4.26 -19.35 12.92
C ALA A 88 -4.01 -17.84 13.04
N PHE A 89 -4.25 -17.23 14.20
CA PHE A 89 -4.09 -15.78 14.35
C PHE A 89 -3.83 -15.36 15.80
N ASN A 90 -3.31 -14.14 15.96
CA ASN A 90 -2.91 -13.61 17.25
C ASN A 90 -4.09 -13.06 18.08
N GLN A 91 -3.84 -12.79 19.37
CA GLN A 91 -4.84 -12.25 20.31
C GLN A 91 -5.21 -10.79 20.08
N SER A 92 -4.54 -10.08 19.16
CA SER A 92 -4.87 -8.69 18.82
C SER A 92 -5.98 -8.59 17.78
N CYS A 93 -6.46 -9.74 17.28
CA CYS A 93 -7.51 -9.83 16.28
C CYS A 93 -8.70 -10.66 16.79
N TYR A 94 -9.85 -10.44 16.17
CA TYR A 94 -11.02 -11.32 16.27
C TYR A 94 -11.29 -11.97 14.91
N GLY A 95 -11.52 -13.29 14.94
CA GLY A 95 -12.15 -14.00 13.84
C GLY A 95 -13.66 -13.88 13.93
N LEU A 96 -14.33 -13.67 12.81
CA LEU A 96 -15.76 -13.48 12.68
C LEU A 96 -16.29 -14.52 11.70
N ARG A 97 -17.12 -15.44 12.20
CA ARG A 97 -17.73 -16.48 11.38
C ARG A 97 -19.20 -16.20 11.17
N ALA A 98 -19.63 -16.15 9.94
CA ALA A 98 -21.03 -15.96 9.58
C ALA A 98 -21.93 -17.03 10.20
N ARG A 99 -23.06 -16.64 10.78
CA ARG A 99 -24.08 -17.58 11.24
C ARG A 99 -24.94 -18.03 10.08
N ASN A 100 -24.92 -19.31 9.81
CA ASN A 100 -25.69 -19.93 8.72
C ASN A 100 -27.17 -19.58 8.81
N GLY A 101 -27.78 -19.23 7.67
CA GLY A 101 -29.19 -18.89 7.57
C GLY A 101 -29.53 -17.45 7.96
N ILE A 102 -28.57 -16.68 8.51
CA ILE A 102 -28.74 -15.26 8.86
C ILE A 102 -27.92 -14.39 7.92
N VAL A 103 -26.63 -14.71 7.78
CA VAL A 103 -25.70 -13.91 6.96
C VAL A 103 -24.77 -14.82 6.17
N THR A 104 -24.44 -14.44 4.94
CA THR A 104 -23.42 -15.11 4.11
C THR A 104 -22.02 -14.60 4.50
N SER A 105 -20.98 -15.41 4.26
CA SER A 105 -19.59 -15.04 4.59
C SER A 105 -19.15 -13.78 3.82
N ASP A 106 -19.46 -13.70 2.51
CA ASP A 106 -19.08 -12.59 1.69
C ASP A 106 -19.80 -11.30 2.09
N TYR A 107 -21.11 -11.39 2.38
CA TYR A 107 -21.86 -10.25 2.89
C TYR A 107 -21.37 -9.81 4.27
N LEU A 108 -20.99 -10.73 5.16
CA LEU A 108 -20.43 -10.41 6.48
C LEU A 108 -19.18 -9.53 6.34
N TYR A 109 -18.28 -9.82 5.39
CA TYR A 109 -17.12 -8.96 5.14
C TYR A 109 -17.53 -7.52 4.87
N TYR A 110 -18.46 -7.28 3.95
CA TYR A 110 -18.93 -5.95 3.60
C TYR A 110 -19.74 -5.29 4.71
N LEU A 111 -20.51 -6.06 5.46
CA LEU A 111 -21.23 -5.57 6.64
C LEU A 111 -20.26 -5.03 7.69
N ILE A 112 -19.18 -5.76 7.99
CA ILE A 112 -18.15 -5.31 8.92
C ILE A 112 -17.40 -4.11 8.34
N LYS A 113 -17.01 -4.14 7.06
CA LYS A 113 -16.33 -3.04 6.36
C LYS A 113 -17.13 -1.75 6.43
N HIS A 114 -18.44 -1.81 6.18
CA HIS A 114 -19.34 -0.67 6.30
C HIS A 114 -19.39 -0.11 7.73
N ASN A 115 -19.33 -0.99 8.74
CA ASN A 115 -19.45 -0.60 10.15
C ASN A 115 -18.10 -0.32 10.84
N VAL A 116 -16.94 -0.43 10.16
CA VAL A 116 -15.62 -0.22 10.79
C VAL A 116 -15.51 1.16 11.46
N SER A 117 -16.00 2.22 10.83
CA SER A 117 -15.97 3.56 11.40
C SER A 117 -16.78 3.68 12.70
N VAL A 118 -17.91 2.99 12.79
CA VAL A 118 -18.76 2.92 13.99
C VAL A 118 -18.08 2.06 15.06
N LEU A 119 -17.48 0.91 14.67
CA LEU A 119 -16.68 0.08 15.55
C LEU A 119 -15.52 0.86 16.18
N LYS A 120 -14.78 1.64 15.37
CA LYS A 120 -13.70 2.52 15.86
C LYS A 120 -14.20 3.61 16.81
N LYS A 121 -15.34 4.25 16.53
CA LYS A 121 -15.92 5.30 17.40
C LYS A 121 -16.39 4.76 18.75
N ASN A 122 -16.89 3.54 18.78
CA ASN A 122 -17.38 2.89 20.01
C ASN A 122 -16.27 2.32 20.90
N THR A 123 -15.00 2.50 20.53
CA THR A 123 -13.83 2.17 21.38
C THR A 123 -13.53 3.26 22.42
N HIS A 124 -14.14 4.46 22.32
CA HIS A 124 -13.84 5.59 23.19
C HIS A 124 -14.34 5.35 24.63
N GLY A 125 -13.39 5.23 25.56
CA GLY A 125 -13.61 5.04 27.01
C GLY A 125 -12.47 4.31 27.73
N SER A 126 -11.52 3.72 27.02
CA SER A 126 -10.29 3.15 27.56
C SER A 126 -9.07 3.97 27.12
N VAL A 127 -8.00 3.89 27.90
CA VAL A 127 -6.69 4.54 27.63
C VAL A 127 -6.10 4.11 26.27
N PHE A 128 -6.61 3.03 25.69
CA PHE A 128 -6.24 2.51 24.37
C PHE A 128 -7.50 2.17 23.56
N ASP A 129 -7.60 2.65 22.33
CA ASP A 129 -8.63 2.27 21.39
C ASP A 129 -8.58 0.75 21.16
N THR A 130 -9.61 0.04 21.60
CA THR A 130 -9.69 -1.43 21.50
C THR A 130 -11.12 -1.86 21.19
N ILE A 131 -11.29 -2.65 20.12
CA ILE A 131 -12.56 -3.34 19.85
C ILE A 131 -12.69 -4.48 20.83
N THR A 132 -13.83 -4.57 21.53
CA THR A 132 -14.16 -5.62 22.48
C THR A 132 -15.42 -6.37 22.01
N ARG A 133 -15.75 -7.49 22.66
CA ARG A 133 -17.02 -8.20 22.40
C ARG A 133 -18.23 -7.29 22.54
N ASN A 134 -18.26 -6.48 23.60
CA ASN A 134 -19.35 -5.52 23.85
C ASN A 134 -19.47 -4.46 22.74
N THR A 135 -18.40 -4.16 22.03
CA THR A 135 -18.45 -3.21 20.89
C THR A 135 -19.40 -3.73 19.80
N PHE A 136 -19.38 -5.05 19.54
CA PHE A 136 -20.27 -5.68 18.56
C PHE A 136 -21.73 -5.79 19.08
N ASP A 137 -21.94 -5.94 20.39
CA ASP A 137 -23.26 -6.00 21.01
C ASP A 137 -24.01 -4.66 20.95
N ASN A 138 -23.29 -3.57 20.84
CA ASN A 138 -23.83 -2.21 20.83
C ASN A 138 -24.19 -1.69 19.44
N ILE A 139 -23.96 -2.46 18.38
CA ILE A 139 -24.24 -2.07 17.00
C ILE A 139 -25.45 -2.83 16.50
N GLU A 140 -26.50 -2.11 16.14
CA GLU A 140 -27.68 -2.66 15.46
C GLU A 140 -27.50 -2.61 13.94
N VAL A 141 -27.85 -3.68 13.25
CA VAL A 141 -27.77 -3.83 11.81
C VAL A 141 -29.09 -4.36 11.23
N GLU A 142 -29.44 -3.92 10.06
CA GLU A 142 -30.53 -4.48 9.28
C GLU A 142 -29.99 -5.48 8.27
N ILE A 143 -30.47 -6.73 8.37
CA ILE A 143 -30.02 -7.82 7.51
C ILE A 143 -31.13 -8.12 6.49
N PRO A 144 -30.84 -7.99 5.16
CA PRO A 144 -31.78 -8.31 4.10
C PRO A 144 -31.91 -9.84 3.92
N SER A 145 -32.71 -10.26 2.94
CA SER A 145 -32.80 -11.67 2.54
C SER A 145 -31.45 -12.22 2.06
N ILE A 146 -31.23 -13.54 2.17
CA ILE A 146 -30.00 -14.17 1.70
C ILE A 146 -29.76 -13.87 0.22
N GLU A 147 -30.79 -13.92 -0.62
CA GLU A 147 -30.70 -13.55 -2.04
C GLU A 147 -30.18 -12.11 -2.24
N THR A 148 -30.71 -11.15 -1.49
CA THR A 148 -30.26 -9.75 -1.55
C THR A 148 -28.80 -9.61 -1.06
N GLN A 149 -28.42 -10.36 -0.02
CA GLN A 149 -27.02 -10.39 0.48
C GLN A 149 -26.07 -10.91 -0.58
N GLU A 150 -26.44 -11.98 -1.29
CA GLU A 150 -25.63 -12.57 -2.37
C GLU A 150 -25.44 -11.59 -3.51
N LYS A 151 -26.52 -10.89 -3.95
CA LYS A 151 -26.45 -9.85 -4.97
C LYS A 151 -25.52 -8.69 -4.57
N ILE A 152 -25.68 -8.15 -3.35
CA ILE A 152 -24.82 -7.08 -2.83
C ILE A 152 -23.36 -7.53 -2.77
N ALA A 153 -23.14 -8.72 -2.20
CA ALA A 153 -21.79 -9.25 -2.06
C ALA A 153 -21.13 -9.51 -3.41
N SER A 154 -21.87 -10.03 -4.40
CA SER A 154 -21.36 -10.26 -5.76
C SER A 154 -20.89 -8.96 -6.40
N ILE A 155 -21.75 -7.91 -6.41
CA ILE A 155 -21.39 -6.60 -6.99
C ILE A 155 -20.08 -6.06 -6.36
N LEU A 156 -19.96 -6.09 -5.04
CA LEU A 156 -18.79 -5.55 -4.37
C LEU A 156 -17.56 -6.45 -4.53
N SER A 157 -17.74 -7.78 -4.60
CA SER A 157 -16.66 -8.74 -4.83
C SER A 157 -16.01 -8.57 -6.19
N ASP A 158 -16.80 -8.30 -7.25
CA ASP A 158 -16.28 -8.08 -8.59
C ASP A 158 -15.28 -6.91 -8.63
N TYR A 159 -15.55 -5.83 -7.86
CA TYR A 159 -14.58 -4.74 -7.69
C TYR A 159 -13.32 -5.20 -6.96
N ASP A 160 -13.46 -5.90 -5.83
CA ASP A 160 -12.31 -6.36 -5.04
C ASP A 160 -11.47 -7.36 -5.84
N GLU A 161 -12.08 -8.31 -6.55
CA GLU A 161 -11.38 -9.28 -7.41
C GLU A 161 -10.62 -8.60 -8.56
N LYS A 162 -11.23 -7.60 -9.21
CA LYS A 162 -10.54 -6.85 -10.26
C LYS A 162 -9.39 -6.01 -9.72
N ILE A 163 -9.53 -5.41 -8.53
CA ILE A 163 -8.46 -4.70 -7.83
C ILE A 163 -7.30 -5.66 -7.52
N GLU A 164 -7.59 -6.84 -6.97
CA GLU A 164 -6.56 -7.84 -6.66
C GLU A 164 -5.85 -8.35 -7.93
N LEU A 165 -6.59 -8.61 -9.00
CA LEU A 165 -6.03 -9.01 -10.28
C LEU A 165 -5.09 -7.94 -10.84
N ASN A 166 -5.51 -6.68 -10.85
CA ASN A 166 -4.67 -5.57 -11.32
C ASN A 166 -3.38 -5.45 -10.50
N ASN A 167 -3.46 -5.62 -9.18
CA ASN A 167 -2.29 -5.57 -8.30
C ASN A 167 -1.35 -6.77 -8.56
N ALA A 168 -1.88 -7.98 -8.75
CA ALA A 168 -1.09 -9.17 -9.09
C ALA A 168 -0.39 -9.00 -10.46
N ILE A 169 -1.11 -8.46 -11.46
CA ILE A 169 -0.51 -8.12 -12.76
C ILE A 169 0.60 -7.09 -12.58
N ASN A 170 0.36 -6.03 -11.80
CA ASN A 170 1.35 -4.98 -11.56
C ASN A 170 2.62 -5.50 -10.89
N ASN A 171 2.50 -6.40 -9.92
CA ASN A 171 3.67 -7.06 -9.32
C ASN A 171 4.48 -7.83 -10.36
N ASN A 172 3.81 -8.61 -11.22
CA ASN A 172 4.49 -9.33 -12.32
C ASN A 172 5.15 -8.36 -13.32
N LEU A 173 4.52 -7.23 -13.64
CA LEU A 173 5.10 -6.22 -14.53
C LEU A 173 6.36 -5.59 -13.92
N LEU A 174 6.37 -5.32 -12.60
CA LEU A 174 7.57 -4.83 -11.90
C LEU A 174 8.70 -5.86 -11.89
N GLU A 175 8.40 -7.14 -11.70
CA GLU A 175 9.39 -8.22 -11.81
C GLU A 175 9.98 -8.30 -13.23
N GLN A 176 9.15 -8.20 -14.25
CA GLN A 176 9.60 -8.15 -15.65
C GLN A 176 10.49 -6.93 -15.93
N LEU A 177 10.11 -5.74 -15.44
CA LEU A 177 10.94 -4.54 -15.57
C LEU A 177 12.31 -4.72 -14.93
N ASN A 178 12.36 -5.30 -13.72
CA ASN A 178 13.62 -5.59 -13.04
C ASN A 178 14.48 -6.58 -13.83
N GLN A 179 13.87 -7.63 -14.36
CA GLN A 179 14.60 -8.62 -15.16
C GLN A 179 15.16 -8.00 -16.45
N LEU A 180 14.35 -7.23 -17.18
CA LEU A 180 14.78 -6.49 -18.37
C LEU A 180 15.91 -5.50 -18.07
N PHE A 181 15.86 -4.84 -16.91
CA PHE A 181 16.95 -3.96 -16.47
C PHE A 181 18.23 -4.75 -16.20
N ILE A 182 18.18 -5.86 -15.46
CA ILE A 182 19.35 -6.70 -15.15
C ILE A 182 19.98 -7.20 -16.45
N GLU A 183 19.18 -7.79 -17.35
CA GLU A 183 19.67 -8.30 -18.63
C GLU A 183 20.32 -7.20 -19.49
N PHE A 184 19.72 -6.03 -19.53
CA PHE A 184 20.23 -4.92 -20.30
C PHE A 184 21.50 -4.32 -19.68
N SER A 185 21.50 -4.09 -18.37
CA SER A 185 22.63 -3.47 -17.66
C SER A 185 23.89 -4.34 -17.62
N THR A 186 23.73 -5.68 -17.69
CA THR A 186 24.83 -6.65 -17.63
C THR A 186 25.22 -7.23 -18.99
N ARG A 187 24.52 -6.85 -20.07
CA ARG A 187 24.73 -7.42 -21.42
C ARG A 187 26.12 -7.19 -21.98
N CYS A 188 26.72 -6.04 -21.66
CA CYS A 188 28.06 -5.63 -22.11
C CYS A 188 28.76 -4.87 -20.98
N GLU A 189 30.07 -4.71 -21.08
CA GLU A 189 30.80 -3.77 -20.23
C GLU A 189 30.50 -2.33 -20.68
N TRP A 190 29.53 -1.72 -19.96
CA TRP A 190 29.18 -0.31 -20.20
C TRP A 190 30.12 0.61 -19.45
N ASN A 191 30.30 1.82 -19.96
CA ASN A 191 31.03 2.87 -19.25
C ASN A 191 30.26 3.28 -17.97
N TYR A 192 30.96 3.36 -16.86
CA TYR A 192 30.39 3.86 -15.62
C TYR A 192 30.46 5.38 -15.60
N LEU A 193 29.32 6.01 -15.40
CA LEU A 193 29.23 7.46 -15.14
C LEU A 193 28.59 7.68 -13.78
N SER A 194 28.99 8.75 -13.12
CA SER A 194 28.37 9.18 -11.88
C SER A 194 27.00 9.85 -12.14
N ILE A 195 26.11 9.77 -11.17
CA ILE A 195 24.84 10.53 -11.23
C ILE A 195 25.12 12.03 -11.47
N GLY A 196 26.22 12.56 -10.93
CA GLY A 196 26.61 13.97 -11.15
C GLY A 196 26.86 14.32 -12.61
N GLU A 197 27.37 13.37 -13.42
CA GLU A 197 27.64 13.55 -14.85
C GLU A 197 26.38 13.46 -15.72
N ILE A 198 25.41 12.62 -15.31
CA ILE A 198 24.18 12.37 -16.08
C ILE A 198 22.98 13.18 -15.59
N ALA A 199 23.13 13.96 -14.52
CA ALA A 199 22.06 14.78 -13.95
C ALA A 199 21.99 16.16 -14.63
N GLU A 200 20.79 16.57 -14.99
CA GLU A 200 20.48 17.98 -15.25
C GLU A 200 20.40 18.74 -13.91
N LYS A 201 19.75 18.13 -12.90
CA LYS A 201 19.59 18.74 -11.59
C LYS A 201 19.47 17.69 -10.48
N VAL A 202 20.13 17.95 -9.36
CA VAL A 202 19.91 17.25 -8.08
C VAL A 202 19.68 18.32 -7.03
N ALA A 203 18.52 18.28 -6.36
CA ALA A 203 18.19 19.26 -5.33
C ALA A 203 17.33 18.66 -4.20
N MET A 204 17.31 19.38 -3.09
CA MET A 204 16.60 19.00 -1.87
C MET A 204 15.18 19.60 -1.85
N GLY A 205 14.30 18.95 -1.09
CA GLY A 205 13.10 19.59 -0.57
C GLY A 205 13.44 20.81 0.31
N PRO A 206 12.45 21.62 0.68
CA PRO A 206 12.68 22.86 1.42
C PRO A 206 13.16 22.56 2.86
N PHE A 207 14.06 23.37 3.36
CA PHE A 207 14.60 23.23 4.71
C PHE A 207 13.77 23.97 5.77
N GLY A 208 13.82 23.46 7.01
CA GLY A 208 13.34 24.14 8.20
C GLY A 208 11.84 24.46 8.15
N SER A 209 11.49 25.69 8.48
CA SER A 209 10.09 26.14 8.61
C SER A 209 9.43 26.60 7.30
N ASN A 210 10.02 26.29 6.15
CA ASN A 210 9.50 26.75 4.86
C ASN A 210 8.16 26.11 4.49
N ILE A 211 7.87 24.89 4.98
CA ILE A 211 6.55 24.27 4.90
C ILE A 211 6.11 23.93 6.32
N LYS A 212 4.97 24.48 6.75
CA LYS A 212 4.32 24.23 8.05
C LYS A 212 2.87 23.82 7.82
N VAL A 213 2.30 23.08 8.75
CA VAL A 213 0.87 22.72 8.72
C VAL A 213 -0.02 23.94 8.55
N SER A 214 0.35 25.10 9.15
CA SER A 214 -0.37 26.36 9.03
C SER A 214 -0.32 26.99 7.62
N THR A 215 0.51 26.49 6.72
CA THR A 215 0.59 26.95 5.32
C THR A 215 -0.20 26.08 4.35
N PHE A 216 -0.82 25.01 4.86
CA PHE A 216 -1.63 24.12 4.03
C PHE A 216 -2.97 24.78 3.70
N VAL A 217 -3.43 24.51 2.48
CA VAL A 217 -4.72 24.97 1.93
C VAL A 217 -5.51 23.78 1.41
N GLU A 218 -6.81 23.95 1.18
CA GLU A 218 -7.69 22.87 0.70
C GLU A 218 -7.37 22.44 -0.75
N SER A 219 -6.89 23.37 -1.57
CA SER A 219 -6.50 23.11 -2.96
C SER A 219 -5.37 24.03 -3.40
N GLY A 220 -4.59 23.60 -4.37
CA GLY A 220 -3.41 24.35 -4.88
C GLY A 220 -2.34 23.44 -5.42
N VAL A 221 -1.07 23.74 -5.14
CA VAL A 221 0.08 22.94 -5.56
C VAL A 221 0.29 21.78 -4.59
N PRO A 222 0.26 20.52 -5.05
CA PRO A 222 0.40 19.35 -4.20
C PRO A 222 1.83 19.15 -3.69
N ILE A 223 1.93 18.64 -2.45
CA ILE A 223 3.20 18.34 -1.78
C ILE A 223 3.47 16.85 -1.80
N ILE A 224 4.59 16.42 -2.38
CA ILE A 224 5.08 15.04 -2.29
C ILE A 224 5.75 14.82 -0.94
N SER A 225 5.34 13.76 -0.25
CA SER A 225 5.93 13.24 0.98
C SER A 225 6.30 11.76 0.83
N GLY A 226 6.95 11.16 1.82
CA GLY A 226 7.35 9.75 1.77
C GLY A 226 6.20 8.76 1.55
N ASN A 227 4.97 9.12 1.90
CA ASN A 227 3.80 8.27 1.67
C ASN A 227 3.43 8.10 0.20
N HIS A 228 3.89 9.01 -0.67
CA HIS A 228 3.69 8.96 -2.12
C HIS A 228 4.79 8.17 -2.86
N LEU A 229 5.84 7.72 -2.15
CA LEU A 229 7.03 7.07 -2.72
C LEU A 229 7.12 5.58 -2.34
N ARG A 230 5.99 4.90 -2.17
CA ARG A 230 5.98 3.48 -1.73
C ARG A 230 6.37 2.51 -2.84
N GLY A 231 6.06 2.84 -4.08
CA GLY A 231 6.32 2.03 -5.27
C GLY A 231 7.39 2.63 -6.18
N TYR A 232 7.45 2.14 -7.41
CA TYR A 232 8.35 2.63 -8.47
C TYR A 232 7.93 3.99 -9.04
N PHE A 233 6.64 4.26 -8.99
CA PHE A 233 6.05 5.49 -9.48
C PHE A 233 5.33 6.21 -8.36
N LEU A 234 5.15 7.53 -8.53
CA LEU A 234 4.43 8.35 -7.58
C LEU A 234 3.02 7.78 -7.37
N GLU A 235 2.68 7.48 -6.13
CA GLU A 235 1.34 7.12 -5.70
C GLU A 235 0.58 8.36 -5.25
N GLU A 236 -0.73 8.39 -5.48
CA GLU A 236 -1.58 9.55 -5.23
C GLU A 236 -2.72 9.24 -4.24
N PRO A 237 -2.42 8.91 -2.97
CA PRO A 237 -3.47 8.61 -1.98
C PRO A 237 -4.24 9.88 -1.58
N SER A 238 -3.54 10.93 -1.23
CA SER A 238 -4.05 12.28 -0.91
C SER A 238 -2.87 13.23 -0.73
N TYR A 239 -3.04 14.48 -1.10
CA TYR A 239 -2.02 15.52 -0.96
C TYR A 239 -2.38 16.55 0.10
N ASN A 240 -1.36 17.10 0.75
CA ASN A 240 -1.45 18.44 1.32
C ASN A 240 -1.10 19.44 0.23
N TYR A 241 -1.74 20.59 0.22
CA TYR A 241 -1.56 21.62 -0.80
C TYR A 241 -0.99 22.89 -0.20
N ILE A 242 -0.25 23.65 -1.02
CA ILE A 242 0.15 25.02 -0.73
C ILE A 242 -0.30 25.95 -1.88
N THR A 243 -0.33 27.24 -1.61
CA THR A 243 -0.66 28.23 -2.65
C THR A 243 0.42 28.31 -3.71
N GLU A 244 0.07 28.70 -4.94
CA GLU A 244 1.05 28.94 -6.02
C GLU A 244 2.13 29.96 -5.62
N ALA A 245 1.72 31.05 -4.96
CA ALA A 245 2.65 32.07 -4.46
C ALA A 245 3.64 31.52 -3.42
N HIS A 246 3.26 30.47 -2.67
CA HIS A 246 4.18 29.77 -1.77
C HIS A 246 5.10 28.83 -2.55
N ALA A 247 4.58 28.07 -3.51
CA ALA A 247 5.37 27.21 -4.38
C ALA A 247 6.44 27.98 -5.15
N ASP A 248 6.12 29.19 -5.63
CA ASP A 248 7.06 30.09 -6.31
C ASP A 248 8.27 30.48 -5.45
N LYS A 249 8.12 30.53 -4.12
CA LYS A 249 9.23 30.75 -3.19
C LYS A 249 10.11 29.50 -3.02
N LEU A 250 9.61 28.33 -3.44
CA LEU A 250 10.25 27.03 -3.28
C LEU A 250 10.74 26.44 -4.62
N LYS A 251 11.11 27.29 -5.60
CA LYS A 251 11.49 26.89 -6.97
C LYS A 251 12.49 25.75 -7.08
N ASN A 252 13.42 25.65 -6.11
CA ASN A 252 14.43 24.59 -6.11
C ASN A 252 13.86 23.21 -5.69
N SER A 253 12.69 23.19 -5.08
CA SER A 253 12.00 21.99 -4.62
C SER A 253 10.81 21.61 -5.50
N ILE A 254 10.64 22.29 -6.64
CA ILE A 254 9.62 21.95 -7.64
C ILE A 254 10.13 20.80 -8.50
N VAL A 255 9.27 19.80 -8.66
CA VAL A 255 9.52 18.58 -9.44
C VAL A 255 8.45 18.41 -10.52
N TYR A 256 8.80 17.75 -11.61
CA TYR A 256 7.99 17.57 -12.81
C TYR A 256 7.93 16.09 -13.21
N PRO A 257 7.07 15.70 -14.17
CA PRO A 257 7.11 14.37 -14.76
C PRO A 257 8.53 13.95 -15.16
N LYS A 258 8.86 12.68 -14.97
CA LYS A 258 10.19 12.07 -15.17
C LYS A 258 11.26 12.42 -14.12
N ASP A 259 11.01 13.34 -13.18
CA ASP A 259 11.90 13.50 -12.02
C ASP A 259 11.80 12.25 -11.11
N ILE A 260 12.94 11.79 -10.60
CA ILE A 260 13.01 10.69 -9.62
C ILE A 260 13.16 11.31 -8.23
N VAL A 261 12.21 11.00 -7.36
CA VAL A 261 12.14 11.52 -5.99
C VAL A 261 12.58 10.45 -5.02
N PHE A 262 13.40 10.83 -4.06
CA PHE A 262 13.96 9.97 -3.02
C PHE A 262 13.59 10.45 -1.61
N THR A 263 13.59 9.53 -0.64
CA THR A 263 13.44 9.87 0.78
C THR A 263 14.80 9.78 1.49
N HIS A 264 15.22 10.89 2.12
CA HIS A 264 16.48 10.93 2.88
C HIS A 264 16.34 10.80 4.39
N ALA A 265 15.13 10.84 4.95
CA ALA A 265 14.90 10.69 6.39
C ALA A 265 13.57 9.98 6.69
N GLY A 266 13.59 9.08 7.64
CA GLY A 266 12.48 8.17 7.96
C GLY A 266 12.58 6.87 7.16
N ASN A 267 11.66 6.61 6.24
CA ASN A 267 11.73 5.46 5.32
C ASN A 267 12.76 5.72 4.21
N ILE A 268 14.04 5.66 4.55
CA ILE A 268 15.15 5.89 3.60
C ILE A 268 15.21 4.77 2.56
N GLY A 269 15.78 5.07 1.39
CA GLY A 269 15.89 4.11 0.27
C GLY A 269 14.70 4.11 -0.69
N GLN A 270 13.60 4.80 -0.35
CA GLN A 270 12.50 4.99 -1.30
C GLN A 270 12.97 5.81 -2.50
N ALA A 271 12.60 5.35 -3.70
CA ALA A 271 12.83 6.05 -4.96
C ALA A 271 11.59 5.87 -5.85
N ALA A 272 10.98 6.95 -6.29
CA ALA A 272 9.84 6.88 -7.19
C ALA A 272 9.92 7.96 -8.27
N MET A 273 9.55 7.59 -9.50
CA MET A 273 9.48 8.54 -10.62
C MET A 273 8.08 9.13 -10.71
N ILE A 274 8.02 10.43 -10.98
CA ILE A 274 6.75 11.08 -11.31
C ILE A 274 6.36 10.63 -12.73
N PRO A 275 5.22 9.94 -12.91
CA PRO A 275 4.83 9.44 -14.23
C PRO A 275 4.41 10.56 -15.19
N ASP A 276 4.50 10.27 -16.49
CA ASP A 276 3.82 11.08 -17.49
C ASP A 276 2.30 10.96 -17.32
N GLY A 277 1.56 12.03 -17.58
CA GLY A 277 0.10 12.02 -17.46
C GLY A 277 -0.43 11.99 -16.02
N CYS A 278 0.41 12.35 -15.03
CA CYS A 278 -0.02 12.56 -13.64
C CYS A 278 -1.04 13.72 -13.54
N GLU A 279 -1.78 13.75 -12.43
CA GLU A 279 -2.90 14.69 -12.23
C GLU A 279 -2.46 16.17 -12.28
N TYR A 280 -1.25 16.48 -11.79
CA TYR A 280 -0.76 17.85 -11.67
C TYR A 280 0.45 18.07 -12.57
N PRO A 281 0.60 19.28 -13.17
CA PRO A 281 1.73 19.59 -14.06
C PRO A 281 3.08 19.68 -13.34
N TYR A 282 3.06 19.91 -12.02
CA TYR A 282 4.22 19.93 -11.14
C TYR A 282 3.81 19.76 -9.68
N TYR A 283 4.79 19.44 -8.84
CA TYR A 283 4.63 19.20 -7.40
C TYR A 283 5.73 19.93 -6.64
N VAL A 284 5.54 20.11 -5.33
CA VAL A 284 6.58 20.59 -4.43
C VAL A 284 6.99 19.46 -3.49
N LEU A 285 8.29 19.25 -3.27
CA LEU A 285 8.78 18.26 -2.33
C LEU A 285 8.56 18.71 -0.88
N SER A 286 8.28 17.77 0.00
CA SER A 286 8.36 18.02 1.45
C SER A 286 9.82 18.01 1.93
N GLN A 287 10.04 18.29 3.22
CA GLN A 287 11.36 18.49 3.81
C GLN A 287 12.26 17.25 3.78
N ARG A 288 11.68 16.05 3.71
CA ARG A 288 12.42 14.77 3.81
C ARG A 288 12.74 14.15 2.46
N GLN A 289 12.42 14.83 1.38
CA GLN A 289 12.65 14.36 0.02
C GLN A 289 13.75 15.15 -0.67
N PHE A 290 14.36 14.53 -1.66
CA PHE A 290 15.27 15.13 -2.61
C PHE A 290 15.02 14.48 -3.98
N TYR A 291 15.52 15.05 -5.05
CA TYR A 291 15.24 14.55 -6.38
C TYR A 291 16.41 14.63 -7.32
N LEU A 292 16.31 13.80 -8.35
CA LEU A 292 17.17 13.77 -9.52
C LEU A 292 16.33 14.05 -10.76
N ARG A 293 16.73 15.04 -11.53
CA ARG A 293 16.33 15.24 -12.92
C ARG A 293 17.45 14.75 -13.80
N CYS A 294 17.17 13.77 -14.65
CA CYS A 294 18.15 13.22 -15.57
C CYS A 294 18.33 14.12 -16.79
N ASN A 295 19.56 14.19 -17.30
CA ASN A 295 19.82 14.72 -18.63
C ASN A 295 19.39 13.66 -19.66
N THR A 296 18.22 13.84 -20.25
CA THR A 296 17.62 12.89 -21.19
C THR A 296 18.39 12.70 -22.49
N MET A 297 19.35 13.57 -22.78
CA MET A 297 20.29 13.38 -23.90
C MET A 297 21.36 12.32 -23.60
N MET A 298 21.54 11.97 -22.33
CA MET A 298 22.57 11.02 -21.86
C MET A 298 21.96 9.74 -21.32
N VAL A 299 20.85 9.83 -20.59
CA VAL A 299 20.26 8.69 -19.90
C VAL A 299 18.74 8.77 -19.83
N ALA A 300 18.08 7.63 -19.98
CA ALA A 300 16.65 7.49 -19.76
C ALA A 300 16.35 7.49 -18.24
N PRO A 301 15.41 8.30 -17.75
CA PRO A 301 15.00 8.32 -16.35
C PRO A 301 14.53 6.94 -15.84
N GLU A 302 13.85 6.18 -16.69
CA GLU A 302 13.37 4.82 -16.40
C GLU A 302 14.53 3.85 -16.09
N TYR A 303 15.63 3.98 -16.80
CA TYR A 303 16.84 3.18 -16.56
C TYR A 303 17.44 3.49 -15.19
N VAL A 304 17.53 4.77 -14.84
CA VAL A 304 18.04 5.23 -13.54
C VAL A 304 17.10 4.84 -12.40
N LEU A 305 15.79 4.92 -12.61
CA LEU A 305 14.80 4.46 -11.64
C LEU A 305 15.00 2.97 -11.32
N LEU A 306 15.07 2.11 -12.35
CA LEU A 306 15.24 0.68 -12.18
C LEU A 306 16.61 0.32 -11.55
N PHE A 307 17.66 1.11 -11.83
CA PHE A 307 18.92 0.98 -11.11
C PHE A 307 18.71 1.14 -9.61
N PHE A 308 18.02 2.19 -9.16
CA PHE A 308 17.78 2.42 -7.73
C PHE A 308 16.82 1.41 -7.08
N HIS A 309 16.05 0.65 -7.86
CA HIS A 309 15.28 -0.48 -7.38
C HIS A 309 16.05 -1.82 -7.43
N SER A 310 17.21 -1.86 -8.07
CA SER A 310 18.09 -3.01 -8.06
C SER A 310 18.83 -3.18 -6.72
N LYS A 311 19.33 -4.39 -6.43
CA LYS A 311 20.15 -4.65 -5.23
C LYS A 311 21.38 -3.75 -5.17
N GLN A 312 22.05 -3.53 -6.32
CA GLN A 312 23.23 -2.66 -6.40
C GLN A 312 22.84 -1.20 -6.10
N GLY A 313 21.82 -0.66 -6.75
CA GLY A 313 21.41 0.72 -6.56
C GLY A 313 20.94 1.02 -5.14
N GLN A 314 20.21 0.09 -4.51
CA GLN A 314 19.81 0.20 -3.10
C GLN A 314 21.03 0.15 -2.18
N HIS A 315 22.00 -0.72 -2.44
CA HIS A 315 23.24 -0.79 -1.67
C HIS A 315 24.00 0.53 -1.73
N GLU A 316 24.19 1.07 -2.95
CA GLU A 316 24.89 2.35 -3.16
C GLU A 316 24.15 3.52 -2.46
N LEU A 317 22.84 3.61 -2.61
CA LEU A 317 22.03 4.67 -2.00
C LEU A 317 22.10 4.62 -0.46
N LEU A 318 21.99 3.43 0.11
CA LEU A 318 21.98 3.21 1.56
C LEU A 318 23.37 3.13 2.20
N SER A 319 24.46 3.06 1.41
CA SER A 319 25.85 3.10 1.93
C SER A 319 26.16 4.39 2.70
N TYR A 320 25.41 5.45 2.43
CA TYR A 320 25.51 6.75 3.12
C TYR A 320 24.50 6.92 4.26
N ALA A 321 23.80 5.84 4.64
CA ALA A 321 22.77 5.90 5.67
C ALA A 321 23.38 5.90 7.08
N ASN A 322 22.86 6.77 7.93
CA ASN A 322 23.10 6.74 9.35
C ASN A 322 21.90 6.10 10.06
N GLN A 323 22.15 5.05 10.84
CA GLN A 323 21.10 4.28 11.54
C GLN A 323 20.94 4.68 13.02
N THR A 324 21.73 5.63 13.53
CA THR A 324 21.59 6.13 14.90
C THR A 324 20.46 7.15 14.99
N GLY A 325 19.40 6.83 15.74
CA GLY A 325 18.19 7.67 15.85
C GLY A 325 17.22 7.46 14.70
N VAL A 326 16.70 8.55 14.12
CA VAL A 326 15.86 8.45 12.93
C VAL A 326 16.75 8.12 11.72
N PRO A 327 16.50 7.01 11.00
CA PRO A 327 17.30 6.66 9.83
C PRO A 327 17.38 7.82 8.83
N SER A 328 18.59 8.14 8.37
CA SER A 328 18.79 9.27 7.45
C SER A 328 20.01 9.08 6.56
N ILE A 329 19.94 9.58 5.32
CA ILE A 329 21.07 9.64 4.40
C ILE A 329 21.79 10.96 4.61
N ALA A 330 23.09 10.89 4.91
CA ALA A 330 23.94 12.06 5.10
C ALA A 330 24.18 12.78 3.77
N GLN A 331 24.11 14.13 3.75
CA GLN A 331 24.35 14.96 2.56
C GLN A 331 23.74 14.37 1.26
N PRO A 332 22.41 14.09 1.25
CA PRO A 332 21.81 13.19 0.24
C PRO A 332 22.06 13.63 -1.20
N ALA A 333 21.91 14.91 -1.52
CA ALA A 333 22.17 15.43 -2.87
C ALA A 333 23.64 15.31 -3.31
N SER A 334 24.58 15.52 -2.37
CA SER A 334 26.01 15.43 -2.68
C SER A 334 26.46 13.98 -2.84
N ASN A 335 25.94 13.08 -1.99
CA ASN A 335 26.30 11.67 -2.03
C ASN A 335 25.60 10.96 -3.20
N LEU A 336 24.35 11.31 -3.53
CA LEU A 336 23.70 10.80 -4.74
C LEU A 336 24.55 11.06 -5.99
N LYS A 337 25.11 12.27 -6.13
CA LYS A 337 25.95 12.64 -7.28
C LYS A 337 27.21 11.77 -7.46
N LYS A 338 27.69 11.13 -6.38
CA LYS A 338 28.89 10.27 -6.40
C LYS A 338 28.60 8.83 -6.82
N ILE A 339 27.34 8.41 -6.75
CA ILE A 339 26.94 7.05 -7.13
C ILE A 339 27.20 6.86 -8.62
N CYS A 340 27.92 5.81 -8.95
CA CYS A 340 28.25 5.44 -10.33
C CYS A 340 27.39 4.25 -10.76
N LEU A 341 26.95 4.27 -12.02
CA LEU A 341 26.20 3.19 -12.63
C LEU A 341 26.64 2.99 -14.08
N PRO A 342 26.50 1.75 -14.62
CA PRO A 342 26.81 1.49 -16.02
C PRO A 342 25.80 2.23 -16.89
N ILE A 343 26.28 3.02 -17.87
CA ILE A 343 25.43 3.79 -18.78
C ILE A 343 25.58 3.25 -20.20
N PRO A 344 24.57 2.55 -20.75
CA PRO A 344 24.52 2.16 -22.14
C PRO A 344 24.46 3.39 -23.06
N PRO A 345 24.97 3.31 -24.30
CA PRO A 345 24.78 4.36 -25.29
C PRO A 345 23.30 4.70 -25.46
N ILE A 346 22.97 5.98 -25.64
CA ILE A 346 21.57 6.45 -25.75
C ILE A 346 20.78 5.75 -26.87
N SER A 347 21.46 5.34 -27.95
CA SER A 347 20.85 4.56 -29.02
C SER A 347 20.38 3.17 -28.56
N GLU A 348 21.12 2.51 -27.67
CA GLU A 348 20.75 1.23 -27.09
C GLU A 348 19.65 1.41 -26.04
N GLN A 349 19.71 2.47 -25.22
CA GLN A 349 18.65 2.80 -24.29
C GLN A 349 17.32 3.06 -25.01
N LYS A 350 17.31 3.77 -26.15
CA LYS A 350 16.11 4.00 -26.94
C LYS A 350 15.49 2.68 -27.47
N LYS A 351 16.30 1.72 -27.88
CA LYS A 351 15.80 0.38 -28.28
C LYS A 351 15.19 -0.38 -27.10
N TRP A 352 15.83 -0.30 -25.96
CA TRP A 352 15.37 -0.93 -24.72
C TRP A 352 14.05 -0.30 -24.23
N LEU A 353 13.92 1.02 -24.32
CA LEU A 353 12.69 1.75 -23.97
C LEU A 353 11.48 1.32 -24.82
N LEU A 354 11.65 0.92 -26.09
CA LEU A 354 10.54 0.39 -26.91
C LEU A 354 9.88 -0.84 -26.29
N VAL A 355 10.61 -1.59 -25.45
CA VAL A 355 10.07 -2.75 -24.70
C VAL A 355 9.56 -2.35 -23.33
N VAL A 356 10.24 -1.45 -22.65
CA VAL A 356 9.98 -1.08 -21.25
C VAL A 356 8.80 -0.11 -21.11
N GLU A 357 8.69 0.90 -21.98
CA GLU A 357 7.62 1.90 -21.90
C GLU A 357 6.21 1.30 -21.99
N PRO A 358 5.90 0.31 -22.87
CA PRO A 358 4.60 -0.35 -22.87
C PRO A 358 4.28 -1.06 -21.56
N ILE A 359 5.27 -1.67 -20.90
CA ILE A 359 5.10 -2.34 -19.59
C ILE A 359 4.79 -1.30 -18.52
N ILE A 360 5.53 -0.19 -18.49
CA ILE A 360 5.28 0.93 -17.59
C ILE A 360 3.88 1.52 -17.80
N ALA A 361 3.48 1.73 -19.06
CA ALA A 361 2.16 2.24 -19.40
C ALA A 361 1.04 1.29 -18.92
N MET A 362 1.22 -0.02 -19.07
CA MET A 362 0.27 -1.02 -18.55
C MET A 362 0.19 -0.97 -17.03
N TYR A 363 1.32 -0.91 -16.33
CA TYR A 363 1.37 -0.74 -14.88
C TYR A 363 0.58 0.49 -14.42
N GLN A 364 0.81 1.64 -15.05
CA GLN A 364 0.15 2.89 -14.71
C GLN A 364 -1.36 2.85 -14.99
N ASN A 365 -1.77 2.25 -16.11
CA ASN A 365 -3.19 2.08 -16.43
C ASN A 365 -3.90 1.20 -15.39
N ASN A 366 -3.29 0.07 -15.00
CA ASN A 366 -3.82 -0.80 -13.96
C ASN A 366 -3.90 -0.09 -12.59
N TYR A 367 -2.90 0.71 -12.26
CA TYR A 367 -2.90 1.51 -11.02
C TYR A 367 -4.08 2.52 -11.02
N GLN A 368 -4.28 3.25 -12.11
CA GLN A 368 -5.39 4.20 -12.22
C GLN A 368 -6.76 3.50 -12.23
N GLU A 369 -6.88 2.35 -12.88
CA GLU A 369 -8.09 1.54 -12.84
C GLU A 369 -8.39 1.07 -11.41
N THR A 370 -7.39 0.54 -10.70
CA THR A 370 -7.51 0.13 -9.29
C THR A 370 -7.98 1.27 -8.40
N LYS A 371 -7.43 2.48 -8.57
CA LYS A 371 -7.86 3.69 -7.84
C LYS A 371 -9.34 3.99 -8.10
N ARG A 372 -9.78 3.96 -9.36
CA ARG A 372 -11.18 4.19 -9.74
C ARG A 372 -12.13 3.13 -9.17
N LEU A 373 -11.75 1.86 -9.29
CA LEU A 373 -12.54 0.74 -8.76
C LEU A 373 -12.70 0.82 -7.24
N SER A 374 -11.64 1.18 -6.52
CA SER A 374 -11.68 1.39 -5.07
C SER A 374 -12.65 2.51 -4.67
N ILE A 375 -12.60 3.65 -5.37
CA ILE A 375 -13.52 4.77 -5.13
C ILE A 375 -14.98 4.35 -5.43
N LEU A 376 -15.22 3.64 -6.54
CA LEU A 376 -16.56 3.17 -6.88
C LEU A 376 -17.09 2.20 -5.83
N ARG A 377 -16.31 1.18 -5.45
CA ARG A 377 -16.66 0.23 -4.40
C ARG A 377 -17.00 0.93 -3.10
N ASP A 378 -16.15 1.86 -2.65
CA ASP A 378 -16.32 2.55 -1.37
C ASP A 378 -17.50 3.55 -1.39
N THR A 379 -17.86 4.04 -2.58
CA THR A 379 -19.07 4.86 -2.80
C THR A 379 -20.35 4.02 -2.82
N LEU A 380 -20.29 2.84 -3.45
CA LEU A 380 -21.43 1.92 -3.57
C LEU A 380 -21.73 1.21 -2.25
N LEU A 381 -20.69 0.85 -1.48
CA LEU A 381 -20.84 0.10 -0.24
C LEU A 381 -21.90 0.68 0.71
N PRO A 382 -21.88 1.95 1.14
CA PRO A 382 -22.89 2.48 2.04
C PRO A 382 -24.29 2.50 1.42
N LYS A 383 -24.42 2.74 0.13
CA LYS A 383 -25.71 2.80 -0.58
C LYS A 383 -26.36 1.43 -0.72
N LEU A 384 -25.58 0.40 -1.00
CA LEU A 384 -26.04 -0.99 -1.07
C LEU A 384 -26.40 -1.52 0.33
N MET A 385 -25.55 -1.21 1.34
CA MET A 385 -25.77 -1.68 2.71
C MET A 385 -26.97 -1.00 3.38
N SER A 386 -27.30 0.24 3.02
CA SER A 386 -28.49 0.96 3.54
C SER A 386 -29.78 0.65 2.77
N GLY A 387 -29.69 -0.02 1.60
CA GLY A 387 -30.84 -0.23 0.72
C GLY A 387 -31.24 1.02 -0.09
N GLU A 388 -30.41 2.09 -0.10
CA GLU A 388 -30.61 3.26 -0.99
C GLU A 388 -30.54 2.83 -2.47
N LEU A 389 -29.66 1.89 -2.79
CA LEU A 389 -29.63 1.21 -4.07
C LEU A 389 -30.31 -0.16 -3.94
N ASP A 390 -31.45 -0.32 -4.59
CA ASP A 390 -32.15 -1.60 -4.66
C ASP A 390 -31.50 -2.50 -5.72
N VAL A 391 -31.23 -3.75 -5.34
CA VAL A 391 -30.64 -4.78 -6.20
C VAL A 391 -31.62 -5.90 -6.58
N SER A 392 -32.92 -5.76 -6.22
CA SER A 392 -33.93 -6.79 -6.44
C SER A 392 -34.10 -7.12 -7.92
N ASP A 393 -34.02 -6.11 -8.80
CA ASP A 393 -34.21 -6.25 -10.26
C ASP A 393 -32.92 -6.61 -11.04
N ILE A 394 -31.80 -6.83 -10.33
CA ILE A 394 -30.53 -7.22 -10.97
C ILE A 394 -30.52 -8.77 -11.11
N ASP A 395 -30.51 -9.23 -12.34
CA ASP A 395 -30.26 -10.64 -12.68
C ASP A 395 -28.75 -10.88 -12.91
N PHE A 396 -28.18 -11.91 -12.29
CA PHE A 396 -26.77 -12.34 -12.44
C PHE A 396 -26.70 -13.66 -13.19
#